data_68cd1b4ac3c59789511af801c33195e4
#
_entry.id   68cd1b4ac3c59789511af801c33195e4
#
_cell.length_a   1.000
_cell.length_b   1.000
_cell.length_c   1.000
_cell.angle_alpha   90.00
_cell.angle_beta   90.00
_cell.angle_gamma   90.00
#
_symmetry.space_group_name_H-M   'P 1'
#
loop_
_entity.id
_entity.type
_entity.pdbx_description
1 polymer ?
#
loop_
_entity_poly.entity_id
_entity_poly.type
_entity_poly.pdbx_seq_one_letter_code
_entity_poly.pdbx_strand_id
1 'polypeptide(L)'
;MACMLLLAACDNYLDIQPTGSVIPNSLAEYRALLARSYKDVSKFSDRGMACFRSDEMQVRDNEYDLNYYMDIERWNDLAPNAYTSSFEWAKYYNVLFIANHVIESRSDIKEGTEEEINQLVGEAYMLRAYVHFLLVNLYGQPYTKEGALDTKSVPLKLDTDLEKVLKRNTVEEVYTSIQADIDEARKLVMKAEWEQRYSYRFNAASVEAFQSRVSLYKGEWQAAWDAAEAVLAVKSVLVDLNDAAATLPNSYNSVENITPLETPLSSTINGAALATPVFLSLYAENDLRLDKYFAETDEKGFRKNKKAGSNNYLCTFRVGEIYLTAAEAAARLGELSQARTRLLELMRKRYAPEAYEAKSVVVNAMDKEALVQEILDERARELAFEGHRWFDLRRSTRPRLEKVLDGTRYVLEENDARYTLAIPKEAIEANPGLLN
;
A
#
# COMPACT_ATOMS: atom_id res chain seq x y z
N MET A 1 -12.52 -20.78 -75.68
CA MET A 1 -13.29 -20.97 -74.43
C MET A 1 -12.29 -21.02 -73.28
N ALA A 2 -12.10 -19.91 -72.58
CA ALA A 2 -11.17 -19.83 -71.44
C ALA A 2 -11.94 -20.05 -70.16
N CYS A 3 -11.61 -21.06 -69.43
CA CYS A 3 -12.27 -21.38 -68.14
C CYS A 3 -11.56 -20.57 -67.03
N MET A 4 -12.27 -19.59 -66.47
CA MET A 4 -11.83 -18.76 -65.34
C MET A 4 -12.13 -19.53 -64.05
N LEU A 5 -11.12 -20.10 -63.40
CA LEU A 5 -11.22 -20.68 -62.09
C LEU A 5 -11.23 -19.53 -61.01
N LEU A 6 -12.37 -19.33 -60.39
CA LEU A 6 -12.51 -18.50 -59.19
C LEU A 6 -11.88 -19.23 -58.03
N LEU A 7 -10.75 -18.73 -57.53
CA LEU A 7 -10.18 -19.09 -56.24
C LEU A 7 -10.96 -18.35 -55.15
N ALA A 8 -11.90 -19.04 -54.50
CA ALA A 8 -12.45 -18.60 -53.24
C ALA A 8 -11.38 -18.88 -52.15
N ALA A 9 -10.65 -17.87 -51.74
CA ALA A 9 -9.79 -17.92 -50.58
C ALA A 9 -10.68 -18.00 -49.32
N CYS A 10 -10.61 -19.10 -48.61
CA CYS A 10 -11.18 -19.20 -47.26
C CYS A 10 -10.32 -18.39 -46.30
N ASP A 11 -10.78 -17.23 -45.89
CA ASP A 11 -10.14 -16.36 -44.89
C ASP A 11 -10.09 -16.99 -43.44
N ASN A 12 -10.72 -18.11 -43.25
CA ASN A 12 -10.76 -18.77 -41.92
C ASN A 12 -9.58 -19.70 -41.59
N TYR A 13 -8.54 -19.77 -42.44
CA TYR A 13 -7.39 -20.67 -42.20
C TYR A 13 -6.25 -20.00 -41.43
N LEU A 14 -6.31 -18.70 -41.16
CA LEU A 14 -5.27 -17.95 -40.43
C LEU A 14 -5.60 -17.67 -38.97
N ASP A 15 -6.80 -18.00 -38.51
CA ASP A 15 -7.18 -17.94 -37.08
C ASP A 15 -6.80 -19.20 -36.33
N ILE A 16 -5.51 -19.59 -36.38
CA ILE A 16 -4.99 -20.64 -35.51
C ILE A 16 -4.80 -20.02 -34.12
N GLN A 17 -5.83 -20.09 -33.29
CA GLN A 17 -5.68 -19.81 -31.87
C GLN A 17 -4.73 -20.86 -31.25
N PRO A 18 -3.71 -20.45 -30.46
CA PRO A 18 -2.84 -21.39 -29.77
C PRO A 18 -3.69 -22.32 -28.91
N THR A 19 -3.64 -23.61 -29.20
CA THR A 19 -4.33 -24.63 -28.40
C THR A 19 -3.76 -24.63 -27.00
N GLY A 20 -4.48 -24.05 -26.04
CA GLY A 20 -4.12 -23.95 -24.62
C GLY A 20 -4.16 -22.56 -23.99
N SER A 21 -4.36 -21.50 -24.77
CA SER A 21 -4.57 -20.13 -24.25
C SER A 21 -5.89 -19.58 -24.77
N VAL A 22 -6.83 -19.31 -23.89
CA VAL A 22 -8.07 -18.59 -24.22
C VAL A 22 -7.72 -17.12 -24.33
N ILE A 23 -7.88 -16.52 -25.51
CA ILE A 23 -7.83 -15.06 -25.66
C ILE A 23 -9.15 -14.51 -25.12
N PRO A 24 -9.11 -13.72 -24.04
CA PRO A 24 -10.35 -13.19 -23.47
C PRO A 24 -11.09 -12.31 -24.51
N ASN A 25 -12.41 -12.45 -24.57
CA ASN A 25 -13.24 -11.62 -25.43
C ASN A 25 -14.54 -11.16 -24.76
N SER A 26 -14.94 -11.81 -23.66
CA SER A 26 -16.13 -11.47 -22.91
C SER A 26 -15.82 -10.74 -21.60
N LEU A 27 -16.78 -9.96 -21.10
CA LEU A 27 -16.67 -9.30 -19.80
C LEU A 27 -16.29 -10.28 -18.68
N ALA A 28 -16.87 -11.48 -18.70
CA ALA A 28 -16.61 -12.50 -17.68
C ALA A 28 -15.16 -12.99 -17.69
N GLU A 29 -14.57 -13.17 -18.87
CA GLU A 29 -13.18 -13.61 -19.02
C GLU A 29 -12.18 -12.50 -18.60
N TYR A 30 -12.40 -11.24 -19.00
CA TYR A 30 -11.59 -10.13 -18.53
C TYR A 30 -11.75 -9.89 -17.02
N ARG A 31 -12.95 -10.11 -16.48
CA ARG A 31 -13.20 -10.08 -15.02
C ARG A 31 -12.39 -11.19 -14.31
N ALA A 32 -12.29 -12.38 -14.89
CA ALA A 32 -11.51 -13.49 -14.33
C ALA A 32 -10.00 -13.17 -14.35
N LEU A 33 -9.48 -12.54 -15.42
CA LEU A 33 -8.10 -12.06 -15.47
C LEU A 33 -7.82 -11.03 -14.38
N LEU A 34 -8.67 -10.03 -14.24
CA LEU A 34 -8.49 -8.99 -13.23
C LEU A 34 -8.62 -9.56 -11.81
N ALA A 35 -9.50 -10.55 -11.59
CA ALA A 35 -9.61 -11.26 -10.32
C ALA A 35 -8.32 -12.02 -9.96
N ARG A 36 -7.59 -12.55 -10.95
CA ARG A 36 -6.27 -13.14 -10.74
C ARG A 36 -5.27 -12.07 -10.27
N SER A 37 -5.26 -10.89 -10.89
CA SER A 37 -4.41 -9.78 -10.47
C SER A 37 -4.69 -9.34 -9.03
N TYR A 38 -5.96 -9.23 -8.63
CA TYR A 38 -6.33 -8.98 -7.23
C TYR A 38 -5.80 -10.05 -6.29
N LYS A 39 -5.89 -11.33 -6.68
CA LYS A 39 -5.34 -12.45 -5.90
C LYS A 39 -3.82 -12.39 -5.77
N ASP A 40 -3.11 -11.92 -6.79
CA ASP A 40 -1.67 -11.73 -6.72
C ASP A 40 -1.32 -10.55 -5.80
N VAL A 41 -1.98 -9.39 -5.97
CA VAL A 41 -1.82 -8.21 -5.10
C VAL A 41 -2.14 -8.54 -3.63
N SER A 42 -3.15 -9.36 -3.37
CA SER A 42 -3.51 -9.73 -1.99
C SER A 42 -2.38 -10.41 -1.21
N LYS A 43 -1.39 -10.95 -1.91
CA LYS A 43 -0.22 -11.63 -1.33
C LYS A 43 1.02 -10.74 -1.25
N PHE A 44 0.95 -9.50 -1.75
CA PHE A 44 2.07 -8.58 -1.66
C PHE A 44 2.26 -8.15 -0.20
N SER A 45 3.35 -8.60 0.40
CA SER A 45 3.71 -8.28 1.78
C SER A 45 4.97 -7.42 1.88
N ASP A 46 5.40 -6.84 0.77
CA ASP A 46 6.64 -6.03 0.70
C ASP A 46 6.55 -4.78 1.56
N ARG A 47 5.38 -4.13 1.63
CA ARG A 47 5.17 -2.99 2.53
C ARG A 47 5.38 -3.38 3.99
N GLY A 48 4.82 -4.52 4.40
CA GLY A 48 5.01 -5.03 5.74
C GLY A 48 6.46 -5.45 5.99
N MET A 49 7.09 -6.17 5.05
CA MET A 49 8.49 -6.57 5.14
C MET A 49 9.44 -5.36 5.22
N ALA A 50 9.14 -4.28 4.48
CA ALA A 50 9.90 -3.03 4.56
C ALA A 50 9.86 -2.40 5.96
N CYS A 51 8.86 -2.69 6.78
CA CYS A 51 8.79 -2.16 8.15
C CYS A 51 9.85 -2.75 9.09
N PHE A 52 10.53 -3.86 8.75
CA PHE A 52 11.75 -4.26 9.46
C PHE A 52 12.85 -3.18 9.42
N ARG A 53 12.82 -2.29 8.43
CA ARG A 53 13.76 -1.18 8.27
C ARG A 53 13.45 0.01 9.20
N SER A 54 12.27 0.01 9.84
CA SER A 54 11.79 1.07 10.75
C SER A 54 12.08 0.75 12.22
N ASP A 55 11.63 1.61 13.09
CA ASP A 55 11.62 1.42 14.55
C ASP A 55 10.50 0.50 15.04
N GLU A 56 9.53 0.16 14.17
CA GLU A 56 8.34 -0.63 14.52
C GLU A 56 8.67 -2.07 14.88
N MET A 57 9.51 -2.71 14.07
CA MET A 57 9.76 -4.15 14.14
C MET A 57 11.23 -4.49 14.29
N GLN A 58 11.49 -5.60 14.97
CA GLN A 58 12.76 -6.28 15.00
C GLN A 58 12.59 -7.74 14.63
N VAL A 59 13.57 -8.32 13.93
CA VAL A 59 13.61 -9.74 13.60
C VAL A 59 13.80 -10.55 14.87
N ARG A 60 13.00 -11.61 15.01
CA ARG A 60 13.11 -12.54 16.14
C ARG A 60 14.49 -13.23 16.12
N ASP A 61 15.12 -13.28 17.29
CA ASP A 61 16.44 -13.85 17.52
C ASP A 61 16.43 -15.38 17.44
N ASN A 62 16.47 -15.91 16.22
CA ASN A 62 16.72 -17.30 15.90
C ASN A 62 17.35 -17.41 14.50
N GLU A 63 18.13 -18.45 14.27
CA GLU A 63 18.93 -18.64 13.05
C GLU A 63 18.08 -18.54 11.77
N TYR A 64 16.89 -19.12 11.74
CA TYR A 64 16.02 -19.10 10.56
C TYR A 64 15.60 -17.67 10.21
N ASP A 65 14.98 -16.95 11.16
CA ASP A 65 14.45 -15.61 10.92
C ASP A 65 15.58 -14.60 10.60
N LEU A 66 16.70 -14.70 11.30
CA LEU A 66 17.89 -13.87 11.05
C LEU A 66 18.44 -14.08 9.64
N ASN A 67 18.54 -15.33 9.16
CA ASN A 67 18.98 -15.62 7.80
C ASN A 67 18.09 -14.98 6.73
N TYR A 68 16.78 -14.89 6.97
CA TYR A 68 15.83 -14.38 5.97
C TYR A 68 15.62 -12.86 6.05
N TYR A 69 15.75 -12.22 7.22
CA TYR A 69 15.30 -10.83 7.40
C TYR A 69 16.32 -9.87 7.99
N MET A 70 17.42 -10.34 8.57
CA MET A 70 18.42 -9.48 9.23
C MET A 70 19.04 -8.46 8.28
N ASP A 71 19.30 -8.84 7.02
CA ASP A 71 19.85 -7.90 6.03
C ASP A 71 18.88 -6.77 5.71
N ILE A 72 17.58 -7.06 5.66
CA ILE A 72 16.53 -6.05 5.47
C ILE A 72 16.53 -5.09 6.67
N GLU A 73 16.57 -5.65 7.87
CA GLU A 73 16.54 -4.89 9.12
C GLU A 73 17.75 -3.96 9.29
N ARG A 74 18.94 -4.41 8.89
CA ARG A 74 20.19 -3.62 8.96
C ARG A 74 20.50 -2.80 7.72
N TRP A 75 19.54 -2.66 6.81
CA TRP A 75 19.64 -1.87 5.57
C TRP A 75 20.77 -2.33 4.62
N ASN A 76 21.06 -3.63 4.55
CA ASN A 76 22.10 -4.22 3.70
C ASN A 76 21.50 -4.68 2.36
N ASP A 77 21.18 -3.74 1.47
CA ASP A 77 20.57 -4.04 0.17
C ASP A 77 21.61 -4.41 -0.92
N LEU A 78 22.88 -4.04 -0.73
CA LEU A 78 23.92 -4.19 -1.77
C LEU A 78 24.61 -5.55 -1.74
N ALA A 79 24.72 -6.16 -0.57
CA ALA A 79 25.40 -7.43 -0.38
C ALA A 79 24.65 -8.31 0.64
N PRO A 80 23.35 -8.61 0.39
CA PRO A 80 22.61 -9.47 1.28
C PRO A 80 23.14 -10.89 1.23
N ASN A 81 22.86 -11.65 2.27
CA ASN A 81 23.16 -13.08 2.28
C ASN A 81 22.23 -13.82 1.28
N ALA A 82 22.65 -15.00 0.82
CA ALA A 82 21.94 -15.76 -0.21
C ALA A 82 20.52 -16.22 0.18
N TYR A 83 20.19 -16.21 1.47
CA TYR A 83 18.88 -16.61 1.98
C TYR A 83 17.96 -15.41 2.28
N THR A 84 18.49 -14.18 2.20
CA THR A 84 17.68 -12.98 2.48
C THR A 84 16.46 -12.92 1.58
N SER A 85 15.29 -12.70 2.18
CA SER A 85 14.04 -12.54 1.45
C SER A 85 14.12 -11.38 0.48
N SER A 86 13.75 -11.61 -0.77
CA SER A 86 13.71 -10.58 -1.80
C SER A 86 12.39 -9.82 -1.76
N PHE A 87 12.45 -8.54 -2.10
CA PHE A 87 11.27 -7.77 -2.46
C PHE A 87 10.81 -8.16 -3.86
N GLU A 88 9.50 -8.30 -4.03
CA GLU A 88 8.91 -8.70 -5.30
C GLU A 88 9.14 -7.64 -6.38
N TRP A 89 9.48 -8.08 -7.59
CA TRP A 89 9.58 -7.23 -8.77
C TRP A 89 8.74 -7.77 -9.93
N ALA A 90 9.02 -8.99 -10.35
CA ALA A 90 8.37 -9.59 -11.52
C ALA A 90 6.85 -9.71 -11.36
N LYS A 91 6.36 -10.01 -10.14
CA LYS A 91 4.91 -10.12 -9.88
C LYS A 91 4.20 -8.78 -10.03
N TYR A 92 4.83 -7.67 -9.63
CA TYR A 92 4.29 -6.33 -9.85
C TYR A 92 4.09 -6.06 -11.34
N TYR A 93 5.10 -6.34 -12.16
CA TYR A 93 5.03 -6.11 -13.61
C TYR A 93 4.06 -7.07 -14.31
N ASN A 94 3.84 -8.27 -13.80
CA ASN A 94 2.79 -9.15 -14.30
C ASN A 94 1.38 -8.58 -14.03
N VAL A 95 1.13 -7.98 -12.85
CA VAL A 95 -0.13 -7.29 -12.57
C VAL A 95 -0.32 -6.09 -13.50
N LEU A 96 0.75 -5.29 -13.73
CA LEU A 96 0.72 -4.17 -14.67
C LEU A 96 0.38 -4.63 -16.09
N PHE A 97 0.97 -5.72 -16.56
CA PHE A 97 0.66 -6.31 -17.88
C PHE A 97 -0.82 -6.67 -18.00
N ILE A 98 -1.39 -7.37 -17.01
CA ILE A 98 -2.81 -7.75 -17.01
C ILE A 98 -3.71 -6.52 -16.96
N ALA A 99 -3.38 -5.52 -16.12
CA ALA A 99 -4.14 -4.29 -16.04
C ALA A 99 -4.14 -3.54 -17.39
N ASN A 100 -2.98 -3.43 -18.05
CA ASN A 100 -2.87 -2.85 -19.37
C ASN A 100 -3.72 -3.60 -20.40
N HIS A 101 -3.69 -4.94 -20.38
CA HIS A 101 -4.48 -5.75 -21.29
C HIS A 101 -5.97 -5.49 -21.14
N VAL A 102 -6.48 -5.35 -19.92
CA VAL A 102 -7.89 -4.98 -19.69
C VAL A 102 -8.19 -3.57 -20.21
N ILE A 103 -7.30 -2.61 -19.97
CA ILE A 103 -7.47 -1.21 -20.40
C ILE A 103 -7.48 -1.11 -21.95
N GLU A 104 -6.50 -1.72 -22.60
CA GLU A 104 -6.35 -1.68 -24.06
C GLU A 104 -7.49 -2.39 -24.78
N SER A 105 -8.03 -3.46 -24.19
CA SER A 105 -9.11 -4.24 -24.79
C SER A 105 -10.51 -3.68 -24.57
N ARG A 106 -10.67 -2.50 -23.96
CA ARG A 106 -11.99 -1.94 -23.59
C ARG A 106 -13.02 -1.99 -24.71
N SER A 107 -12.63 -1.61 -25.94
CA SER A 107 -13.51 -1.60 -27.11
C SER A 107 -13.87 -2.99 -27.65
N ASP A 108 -13.07 -4.00 -27.30
CA ASP A 108 -13.18 -5.36 -27.80
C ASP A 108 -13.95 -6.28 -26.84
N ILE A 109 -14.20 -5.80 -25.59
CA ILE A 109 -14.96 -6.54 -24.61
C ILE A 109 -16.40 -6.72 -25.07
N LYS A 110 -16.76 -7.96 -25.35
CA LYS A 110 -18.10 -8.36 -25.73
C LYS A 110 -18.90 -8.72 -24.47
N GLU A 111 -20.22 -8.57 -24.60
CA GLU A 111 -21.16 -8.83 -23.50
C GLU A 111 -21.02 -7.84 -22.34
N GLY A 112 -22.03 -7.76 -21.49
CA GLY A 112 -22.09 -6.80 -20.39
C GLY A 112 -22.62 -5.42 -20.81
N THR A 113 -22.99 -4.64 -19.80
CA THR A 113 -23.39 -3.24 -19.98
C THR A 113 -22.17 -2.32 -20.02
N GLU A 114 -22.36 -1.10 -20.52
CA GLU A 114 -21.29 -0.10 -20.52
C GLU A 114 -20.80 0.21 -19.10
N GLU A 115 -21.70 0.23 -18.12
CA GLU A 115 -21.37 0.45 -16.71
C GLU A 115 -20.50 -0.68 -16.14
N GLU A 116 -20.79 -1.94 -16.51
CA GLU A 116 -19.99 -3.09 -16.06
C GLU A 116 -18.59 -3.09 -16.70
N ILE A 117 -18.48 -2.73 -17.98
CA ILE A 117 -17.21 -2.59 -18.68
C ILE A 117 -16.43 -1.41 -18.08
N ASN A 118 -17.06 -0.26 -17.88
CA ASN A 118 -16.45 0.91 -17.25
C ASN A 118 -15.91 0.57 -15.85
N GLN A 119 -16.71 -0.11 -15.04
CA GLN A 119 -16.28 -0.55 -13.70
C GLN A 119 -15.04 -1.47 -13.79
N LEU A 120 -15.03 -2.44 -14.71
CA LEU A 120 -13.89 -3.35 -14.91
C LEU A 120 -12.63 -2.60 -15.29
N VAL A 121 -12.72 -1.71 -16.28
CA VAL A 121 -11.59 -0.91 -16.79
C VAL A 121 -11.11 0.10 -15.73
N GLY A 122 -12.03 0.72 -15.00
CA GLY A 122 -11.69 1.62 -13.89
C GLY A 122 -10.93 0.90 -12.77
N GLU A 123 -11.32 -0.34 -12.44
CA GLU A 123 -10.57 -1.17 -11.49
C GLU A 123 -9.17 -1.54 -12.03
N ALA A 124 -9.01 -1.74 -13.35
CA ALA A 124 -7.70 -1.98 -13.95
C ALA A 124 -6.79 -0.74 -13.88
N TYR A 125 -7.32 0.47 -14.11
CA TYR A 125 -6.58 1.72 -13.86
C TYR A 125 -6.16 1.85 -12.40
N MET A 126 -7.06 1.54 -11.45
CA MET A 126 -6.72 1.55 -10.03
C MET A 126 -5.60 0.57 -9.68
N LEU A 127 -5.63 -0.65 -10.21
CA LEU A 127 -4.56 -1.65 -10.00
C LEU A 127 -3.23 -1.16 -10.57
N ARG A 128 -3.24 -0.58 -11.79
CA ARG A 128 -2.03 -0.04 -12.43
C ARG A 128 -1.41 1.10 -11.62
N ALA A 129 -2.24 2.06 -11.21
CA ALA A 129 -1.82 3.15 -10.35
C ALA A 129 -1.28 2.66 -9.01
N TYR A 130 -1.99 1.75 -8.37
CA TYR A 130 -1.63 1.22 -7.05
C TYR A 130 -0.28 0.47 -7.10
N VAL A 131 -0.08 -0.37 -8.12
CA VAL A 131 1.18 -1.12 -8.28
C VAL A 131 2.35 -0.18 -8.58
N HIS A 132 2.19 0.82 -9.45
CA HIS A 132 3.23 1.83 -9.67
C HIS A 132 3.53 2.64 -8.39
N PHE A 133 2.50 2.93 -7.57
CA PHE A 133 2.69 3.58 -6.28
C PHE A 133 3.50 2.72 -5.30
N LEU A 134 3.24 1.40 -5.24
CA LEU A 134 4.06 0.49 -4.43
C LEU A 134 5.51 0.48 -4.91
N LEU A 135 5.73 0.33 -6.20
CA LEU A 135 7.06 0.29 -6.82
C LEU A 135 7.86 1.59 -6.58
N VAL A 136 7.27 2.76 -6.83
CA VAL A 136 7.98 4.04 -6.66
C VAL A 136 8.29 4.31 -5.19
N ASN A 137 7.45 3.84 -4.26
CA ASN A 137 7.70 4.00 -2.83
C ASN A 137 8.70 2.97 -2.26
N LEU A 138 8.94 1.87 -2.92
CA LEU A 138 10.03 0.94 -2.59
C LEU A 138 11.37 1.43 -3.19
N TYR A 139 11.40 1.74 -4.47
CA TYR A 139 12.63 1.88 -5.27
C TYR A 139 12.92 3.30 -5.77
N GLY A 140 12.03 4.27 -5.59
CA GLY A 140 12.23 5.69 -5.90
C GLY A 140 12.59 6.50 -4.67
N GLN A 141 13.19 7.66 -4.83
CA GLN A 141 13.36 8.62 -3.75
C GLN A 141 11.99 9.08 -3.21
N PRO A 142 11.86 9.40 -1.91
CA PRO A 142 10.61 9.96 -1.38
C PRO A 142 10.26 11.26 -2.11
N TYR A 143 9.02 11.42 -2.56
CA TYR A 143 8.56 12.58 -3.35
C TYR A 143 8.87 13.92 -2.68
N THR A 144 8.76 14.00 -1.35
CA THR A 144 8.99 15.19 -0.53
C THR A 144 10.45 15.51 -0.27
N LYS A 145 11.40 14.65 -0.71
CA LYS A 145 12.82 14.92 -0.56
C LYS A 145 13.27 15.91 -1.62
N GLU A 146 14.04 16.93 -1.22
CA GLU A 146 14.59 17.90 -2.14
C GLU A 146 15.41 17.22 -3.26
N GLY A 147 15.18 17.61 -4.50
CA GLY A 147 15.80 17.04 -5.70
C GLY A 147 15.35 15.63 -6.08
N ALA A 148 14.37 15.05 -5.40
CA ALA A 148 13.92 13.69 -5.68
C ALA A 148 13.19 13.55 -7.03
N LEU A 149 12.47 14.57 -7.46
CA LEU A 149 11.56 14.48 -8.61
C LEU A 149 12.26 14.09 -9.92
N ASP A 150 13.45 14.61 -10.13
CA ASP A 150 14.27 14.33 -11.32
C ASP A 150 15.09 13.03 -11.22
N THR A 151 15.08 12.37 -10.04
CA THR A 151 15.84 11.14 -9.85
C THR A 151 15.18 9.94 -10.49
N LYS A 152 15.97 9.03 -11.05
CA LYS A 152 15.46 7.79 -11.64
C LYS A 152 14.89 6.87 -10.57
N SER A 153 13.70 6.35 -10.83
CA SER A 153 12.99 5.43 -9.93
C SER A 153 12.71 4.06 -10.62
N VAL A 154 11.51 3.82 -11.07
CA VAL A 154 11.08 2.55 -11.68
C VAL A 154 10.57 2.76 -13.10
N PRO A 155 10.62 1.74 -13.96
CA PRO A 155 9.99 1.82 -15.29
C PRO A 155 8.48 1.92 -15.20
N LEU A 156 7.88 2.78 -16.00
CA LEU A 156 6.46 2.77 -16.30
C LEU A 156 6.15 1.67 -17.32
N LYS A 157 5.22 0.79 -17.00
CA LYS A 157 4.64 -0.21 -17.89
C LYS A 157 3.19 0.15 -18.16
N LEU A 158 2.94 0.80 -19.31
CA LEU A 158 1.65 1.38 -19.69
C LEU A 158 1.02 0.72 -20.91
N ASP A 159 1.63 -0.32 -21.43
CA ASP A 159 1.23 -1.08 -22.62
C ASP A 159 1.46 -2.58 -22.45
N THR A 160 0.97 -3.38 -23.39
CA THR A 160 1.16 -4.85 -23.43
C THR A 160 2.36 -5.31 -24.24
N ASP A 161 3.18 -4.39 -24.78
CA ASP A 161 4.38 -4.74 -25.56
C ASP A 161 5.42 -5.41 -24.67
N LEU A 162 5.69 -6.70 -24.93
CA LEU A 162 6.66 -7.52 -24.19
C LEU A 162 8.10 -7.37 -24.72
N GLU A 163 8.28 -6.83 -25.92
CA GLU A 163 9.61 -6.66 -26.52
C GLU A 163 10.25 -5.32 -26.16
N LYS A 164 9.48 -4.41 -25.60
CA LYS A 164 9.93 -3.09 -25.23
C LYS A 164 10.90 -3.13 -24.04
N VAL A 165 12.13 -2.72 -24.29
CA VAL A 165 13.15 -2.54 -23.24
C VAL A 165 12.79 -1.31 -22.41
N LEU A 166 12.29 -1.55 -21.20
CA LEU A 166 11.89 -0.48 -20.29
C LEU A 166 13.12 0.20 -19.67
N LYS A 167 13.07 1.53 -19.57
CA LYS A 167 14.04 2.35 -18.85
C LYS A 167 13.40 2.93 -17.60
N ARG A 168 14.22 3.29 -16.63
CA ARG A 168 13.73 3.94 -15.40
C ARG A 168 13.17 5.33 -15.70
N ASN A 169 11.98 5.56 -15.25
CA ASN A 169 11.34 6.88 -15.25
C ASN A 169 11.76 7.68 -14.01
N THR A 170 11.58 8.99 -14.06
CA THR A 170 11.80 9.84 -12.89
C THR A 170 10.68 9.63 -11.86
N VAL A 171 10.92 10.05 -10.62
CA VAL A 171 9.88 10.03 -9.57
C VAL A 171 8.67 10.86 -10.02
N GLU A 172 8.89 12.04 -10.60
CA GLU A 172 7.82 12.90 -11.10
C GLU A 172 6.99 12.23 -12.19
N GLU A 173 7.65 11.62 -13.20
CA GLU A 173 6.97 10.91 -14.29
C GLU A 173 6.08 9.78 -13.77
N VAL A 174 6.56 9.02 -12.76
CA VAL A 174 5.78 7.92 -12.17
C VAL A 174 4.57 8.44 -11.40
N TYR A 175 4.74 9.48 -10.57
CA TYR A 175 3.60 10.06 -9.83
C TYR A 175 2.61 10.76 -10.76
N THR A 176 3.05 11.36 -11.85
CA THR A 176 2.18 11.93 -12.90
C THR A 176 1.34 10.83 -13.55
N SER A 177 1.94 9.69 -13.87
CA SER A 177 1.21 8.54 -14.42
C SER A 177 0.21 7.95 -13.42
N ILE A 178 0.58 7.86 -12.13
CA ILE A 178 -0.32 7.41 -11.06
C ILE A 178 -1.54 8.34 -10.99
N GLN A 179 -1.34 9.67 -11.04
CA GLN A 179 -2.44 10.62 -10.98
C GLN A 179 -3.36 10.49 -12.20
N ALA A 180 -2.80 10.35 -13.40
CA ALA A 180 -3.59 10.16 -14.60
C ALA A 180 -4.47 8.90 -14.51
N ASP A 181 -3.95 7.80 -13.99
CA ASP A 181 -4.71 6.58 -13.80
C ASP A 181 -5.81 6.72 -12.73
N ILE A 182 -5.56 7.45 -11.64
CA ILE A 182 -6.59 7.77 -10.63
C ILE A 182 -7.71 8.61 -11.27
N ASP A 183 -7.35 9.60 -12.11
CA ASP A 183 -8.33 10.46 -12.75
C ASP A 183 -9.19 9.69 -13.77
N GLU A 184 -8.63 8.73 -14.51
CA GLU A 184 -9.41 7.83 -15.35
C GLU A 184 -10.28 6.88 -14.52
N ALA A 185 -9.73 6.30 -13.45
CA ALA A 185 -10.50 5.44 -12.55
C ALA A 185 -11.71 6.17 -11.92
N ARG A 186 -11.55 7.43 -11.52
CA ARG A 186 -12.61 8.28 -10.96
C ARG A 186 -13.79 8.45 -11.90
N LYS A 187 -13.55 8.49 -13.22
CA LYS A 187 -14.61 8.58 -14.23
C LYS A 187 -15.36 7.27 -14.43
N LEU A 188 -14.73 6.14 -14.17
CA LEU A 188 -15.19 4.81 -14.56
C LEU A 188 -15.68 3.95 -13.40
N VAL A 189 -15.12 4.14 -12.19
CA VAL A 189 -15.49 3.36 -10.99
C VAL A 189 -16.72 3.98 -10.34
N MET A 190 -17.88 3.39 -10.59
CA MET A 190 -19.16 3.92 -10.10
C MET A 190 -19.77 3.07 -8.97
N LYS A 191 -19.24 1.87 -8.73
CA LYS A 191 -19.76 0.97 -7.70
C LYS A 191 -19.53 1.59 -6.32
N ALA A 192 -20.61 1.87 -5.59
CA ALA A 192 -20.51 2.44 -4.24
C ALA A 192 -20.00 1.41 -3.23
N GLU A 193 -20.51 0.19 -3.29
CA GLU A 193 -20.17 -0.89 -2.37
C GLU A 193 -20.27 -2.26 -3.06
N TRP A 194 -19.42 -3.18 -2.67
CA TRP A 194 -19.45 -4.58 -3.10
C TRP A 194 -20.06 -5.47 -2.03
N GLU A 195 -20.69 -6.57 -2.44
CA GLU A 195 -20.99 -7.66 -1.53
C GLU A 195 -19.72 -8.12 -0.81
N GLN A 196 -19.83 -8.58 0.44
CA GLN A 196 -18.69 -8.95 1.30
C GLN A 196 -17.64 -9.83 0.58
N ARG A 197 -18.08 -10.84 -0.20
CA ARG A 197 -17.19 -11.74 -0.95
C ARG A 197 -16.36 -11.05 -2.04
N TYR A 198 -16.75 -9.84 -2.45
CA TYR A 198 -16.09 -9.04 -3.49
C TYR A 198 -15.56 -7.70 -2.95
N SER A 199 -15.61 -7.48 -1.63
CA SER A 199 -15.21 -6.22 -0.99
C SER A 199 -13.73 -5.88 -1.21
N TYR A 200 -12.91 -6.83 -1.64
CA TYR A 200 -11.53 -6.62 -2.05
C TYR A 200 -11.37 -5.82 -3.35
N ARG A 201 -12.45 -5.69 -4.15
CA ARG A 201 -12.43 -4.92 -5.40
C ARG A 201 -12.56 -3.42 -5.11
N PHE A 202 -11.94 -2.62 -5.94
CA PHE A 202 -12.05 -1.17 -5.83
C PHE A 202 -13.48 -0.68 -6.10
N ASN A 203 -13.91 0.28 -5.31
CA ASN A 203 -15.18 0.99 -5.38
C ASN A 203 -14.92 2.50 -5.40
N ALA A 204 -15.95 3.33 -5.52
CA ALA A 204 -15.80 4.78 -5.60
C ALA A 204 -15.04 5.38 -4.38
N ALA A 205 -15.33 4.90 -3.17
CA ALA A 205 -14.60 5.33 -1.97
C ALA A 205 -13.13 4.92 -2.00
N SER A 206 -12.79 3.80 -2.65
CA SER A 206 -11.39 3.35 -2.82
C SER A 206 -10.56 4.31 -3.66
N VAL A 207 -11.16 4.93 -4.69
CA VAL A 207 -10.49 5.91 -5.56
C VAL A 207 -10.07 7.13 -4.75
N GLU A 208 -11.00 7.68 -3.94
CA GLU A 208 -10.70 8.84 -3.09
C GLU A 208 -9.78 8.48 -1.92
N ALA A 209 -9.90 7.29 -1.34
CA ALA A 209 -8.97 6.81 -0.32
C ALA A 209 -7.53 6.69 -0.87
N PHE A 210 -7.39 6.21 -2.09
CA PHE A 210 -6.08 6.14 -2.74
C PHE A 210 -5.57 7.53 -3.13
N GLN A 211 -6.41 8.41 -3.68
CA GLN A 211 -6.06 9.81 -3.94
C GLN A 211 -5.54 10.49 -2.67
N SER A 212 -6.24 10.32 -1.53
CA SER A 212 -5.84 10.92 -0.26
C SER A 212 -4.45 10.47 0.19
N ARG A 213 -4.13 9.17 0.02
CA ARG A 213 -2.81 8.62 0.33
C ARG A 213 -1.73 9.14 -0.63
N VAL A 214 -1.98 9.18 -1.93
CA VAL A 214 -1.04 9.70 -2.94
C VAL A 214 -0.73 11.17 -2.66
N SER A 215 -1.76 11.99 -2.45
CA SER A 215 -1.61 13.41 -2.14
C SER A 215 -0.86 13.63 -0.81
N LEU A 216 -1.13 12.82 0.22
CA LEU A 216 -0.39 12.85 1.48
C LEU A 216 1.11 12.58 1.27
N TYR A 217 1.45 11.60 0.43
CA TYR A 217 2.84 11.24 0.12
C TYR A 217 3.56 12.30 -0.71
N LYS A 218 2.82 13.08 -1.50
CA LYS A 218 3.34 14.22 -2.25
C LYS A 218 3.45 15.49 -1.42
N GLY A 219 2.82 15.57 -0.25
CA GLY A 219 2.71 16.79 0.53
C GLY A 219 1.70 17.80 -0.04
N GLU A 220 0.77 17.34 -0.88
CA GLU A 220 -0.33 18.12 -1.44
C GLU A 220 -1.49 18.15 -0.45
N TRP A 221 -1.33 18.96 0.62
CA TRP A 221 -2.18 18.88 1.80
C TRP A 221 -3.66 19.18 1.52
N GLN A 222 -3.97 20.16 0.67
CA GLN A 222 -5.37 20.46 0.33
C GLN A 222 -6.01 19.28 -0.43
N ALA A 223 -5.34 18.73 -1.42
CA ALA A 223 -5.85 17.56 -2.17
C ALA A 223 -5.99 16.32 -1.28
N ALA A 224 -5.06 16.13 -0.31
CA ALA A 224 -5.15 15.05 0.68
C ALA A 224 -6.36 15.21 1.60
N TRP A 225 -6.63 16.46 2.07
CA TRP A 225 -7.79 16.80 2.86
C TRP A 225 -9.09 16.57 2.09
N ASP A 226 -9.22 17.16 0.89
CA ASP A 226 -10.44 17.08 0.09
C ASP A 226 -10.82 15.64 -0.23
N ALA A 227 -9.83 14.81 -0.63
CA ALA A 227 -10.06 13.40 -0.92
C ALA A 227 -10.41 12.60 0.35
N ALA A 228 -9.76 12.87 1.48
CA ALA A 228 -10.09 12.21 2.75
C ALA A 228 -11.51 12.56 3.22
N GLU A 229 -11.90 13.83 3.16
CA GLU A 229 -13.26 14.26 3.51
C GLU A 229 -14.33 13.68 2.57
N ALA A 230 -14.01 13.52 1.27
CA ALA A 230 -14.91 12.85 0.34
C ALA A 230 -15.18 11.38 0.75
N VAL A 231 -14.16 10.67 1.25
CA VAL A 231 -14.36 9.33 1.82
C VAL A 231 -15.20 9.39 3.09
N LEU A 232 -14.85 10.28 4.04
CA LEU A 232 -15.53 10.38 5.34
C LEU A 232 -17.00 10.78 5.21
N ALA A 233 -17.35 11.50 4.16
CA ALA A 233 -18.74 11.84 3.85
C ALA A 233 -19.63 10.62 3.54
N VAL A 234 -19.05 9.53 3.03
CA VAL A 234 -19.79 8.30 2.65
C VAL A 234 -19.46 7.13 3.56
N LYS A 235 -18.28 7.10 4.21
CA LYS A 235 -17.84 6.02 5.08
C LYS A 235 -16.94 6.57 6.20
N SER A 236 -17.51 6.72 7.39
CA SER A 236 -16.84 7.35 8.56
C SER A 236 -16.91 6.52 9.84
N VAL A 237 -17.54 5.34 9.79
CA VAL A 237 -17.75 4.51 10.99
C VAL A 237 -16.44 3.90 11.46
N LEU A 238 -16.10 4.15 12.73
CA LEU A 238 -14.94 3.57 13.41
C LEU A 238 -15.38 2.43 14.33
N VAL A 239 -14.58 1.38 14.38
CA VAL A 239 -14.70 0.33 15.41
C VAL A 239 -14.42 0.95 16.77
N ASP A 240 -15.28 0.72 17.74
CA ASP A 240 -15.07 1.17 19.12
C ASP A 240 -14.35 0.08 19.91
N LEU A 241 -13.09 0.31 20.24
CA LEU A 241 -12.30 -0.66 21.02
C LEU A 241 -12.71 -0.74 22.50
N ASN A 242 -13.58 0.16 22.99
CA ASN A 242 -14.20 0.04 24.30
C ASN A 242 -15.27 -1.06 24.33
N ASP A 243 -15.80 -1.45 23.19
CA ASP A 243 -16.64 -2.64 23.11
C ASP A 243 -15.76 -3.90 23.18
N ALA A 244 -15.98 -4.72 24.20
CA ALA A 244 -15.23 -5.96 24.38
C ALA A 244 -15.45 -6.98 23.25
N ALA A 245 -16.61 -6.92 22.55
CA ALA A 245 -16.95 -7.78 21.43
C ALA A 245 -16.47 -7.24 20.06
N ALA A 246 -15.90 -6.02 20.02
CA ALA A 246 -15.45 -5.42 18.79
C ALA A 246 -14.34 -6.25 18.12
N THR A 247 -14.48 -6.46 16.80
CA THR A 247 -13.41 -7.00 15.96
C THR A 247 -12.32 -5.94 15.78
N LEU A 248 -11.10 -6.37 15.41
CA LEU A 248 -10.02 -5.41 15.14
C LEU A 248 -10.35 -4.55 13.90
N PRO A 249 -9.91 -3.28 13.87
CA PRO A 249 -10.19 -2.36 12.76
C PRO A 249 -9.76 -2.87 11.38
N ASN A 250 -8.68 -3.67 11.32
CA ASN A 250 -8.15 -4.27 10.10
C ASN A 250 -8.63 -5.71 9.86
N SER A 251 -9.64 -6.19 10.61
CA SER A 251 -10.28 -7.47 10.31
C SER A 251 -10.98 -7.39 8.96
N TYR A 252 -10.93 -8.46 8.17
CA TYR A 252 -11.56 -8.55 6.83
C TYR A 252 -13.02 -8.10 6.79
N ASN A 253 -13.79 -8.35 7.83
CA ASN A 253 -15.20 -7.97 7.97
C ASN A 253 -15.43 -6.70 8.81
N SER A 254 -14.39 -5.93 9.06
CA SER A 254 -14.49 -4.69 9.84
C SER A 254 -15.35 -3.64 9.13
N VAL A 255 -16.13 -2.89 9.89
CA VAL A 255 -16.89 -1.73 9.40
C VAL A 255 -15.97 -0.61 8.88
N GLU A 256 -14.70 -0.60 9.29
CA GLU A 256 -13.72 0.37 8.81
C GLU A 256 -13.17 0.06 7.41
N ASN A 257 -13.33 -1.16 6.91
CA ASN A 257 -12.77 -1.51 5.61
C ASN A 257 -13.44 -0.74 4.46
N ILE A 258 -12.62 -0.07 3.67
CA ILE A 258 -12.97 0.50 2.37
C ILE A 258 -12.61 -0.52 1.29
N THR A 259 -11.40 -1.09 1.37
CA THR A 259 -10.92 -2.15 0.48
C THR A 259 -10.02 -3.11 1.27
N PRO A 260 -10.53 -4.24 1.73
CA PRO A 260 -9.75 -5.28 2.40
C PRO A 260 -9.09 -6.22 1.37
N LEU A 261 -8.03 -5.77 0.70
CA LEU A 261 -7.38 -6.51 -0.39
C LEU A 261 -6.11 -7.22 0.07
N GLU A 262 -5.16 -6.50 0.70
CA GLU A 262 -3.83 -7.02 0.99
C GLU A 262 -3.75 -7.70 2.37
N THR A 263 -2.89 -8.73 2.45
CA THR A 263 -2.36 -9.23 3.72
C THR A 263 -1.08 -8.45 4.02
N PRO A 264 -1.10 -7.44 4.92
CA PRO A 264 0.04 -6.54 5.11
C PRO A 264 1.33 -7.27 5.46
N LEU A 265 1.24 -8.31 6.30
CA LEU A 265 2.33 -9.24 6.61
C LEU A 265 1.86 -10.67 6.35
N SER A 266 2.64 -11.43 5.58
CA SER A 266 2.44 -12.88 5.47
C SER A 266 2.61 -13.54 6.84
N SER A 267 2.12 -14.78 7.00
CA SER A 267 2.29 -15.53 8.25
C SER A 267 3.77 -15.70 8.64
N THR A 268 4.64 -15.86 7.65
CA THR A 268 6.09 -16.03 7.85
C THR A 268 6.72 -14.73 8.37
N ILE A 269 6.45 -13.60 7.70
CA ILE A 269 6.96 -12.28 8.11
C ILE A 269 6.42 -11.92 9.52
N ASN A 270 5.12 -12.12 9.75
CA ASN A 270 4.52 -11.85 11.06
C ASN A 270 5.11 -12.74 12.17
N GLY A 271 5.43 -14.00 11.86
CA GLY A 271 6.09 -14.92 12.79
C GLY A 271 7.50 -14.50 13.16
N ALA A 272 8.22 -13.87 12.23
CA ALA A 272 9.58 -13.37 12.44
C ALA A 272 9.62 -11.98 13.12
N ALA A 273 8.52 -11.22 13.09
CA ALA A 273 8.48 -9.83 13.56
C ALA A 273 8.09 -9.72 15.04
N LEU A 274 8.84 -8.92 15.77
CA LEU A 274 8.54 -8.49 17.13
C LEU A 274 8.40 -6.97 17.17
N ALA A 275 7.36 -6.46 17.83
CA ALA A 275 7.24 -5.04 18.11
C ALA A 275 8.33 -4.61 19.10
N THR A 276 9.06 -3.55 18.75
CA THR A 276 10.21 -3.11 19.56
C THR A 276 9.77 -2.36 20.82
N PRO A 277 10.56 -2.38 21.91
CA PRO A 277 10.27 -1.58 23.10
C PRO A 277 10.13 -0.08 22.79
N VAL A 278 10.96 0.45 21.86
CA VAL A 278 10.89 1.85 21.43
C VAL A 278 9.54 2.16 20.77
N PHE A 279 9.09 1.33 19.86
CA PHE A 279 7.79 1.49 19.23
C PHE A 279 6.63 1.34 20.22
N LEU A 280 6.71 0.37 21.11
CA LEU A 280 5.70 0.13 22.14
C LEU A 280 5.58 1.29 23.15
N SER A 281 6.65 2.06 23.36
CA SER A 281 6.64 3.26 24.22
C SER A 281 5.77 4.41 23.68
N LEU A 282 5.35 4.34 22.40
CA LEU A 282 4.37 5.29 21.84
C LEU A 282 2.97 5.13 22.45
N TYR A 283 2.64 3.93 22.96
CA TYR A 283 1.33 3.66 23.56
C TYR A 283 1.30 4.12 25.02
N ALA A 284 0.34 4.98 25.31
CA ALA A 284 0.09 5.43 26.69
C ALA A 284 -0.58 4.31 27.50
N GLU A 285 -0.58 4.47 28.82
CA GLU A 285 -1.41 3.66 29.73
C GLU A 285 -2.89 3.82 29.34
N ASN A 286 -3.62 2.71 29.32
CA ASN A 286 -5.03 2.65 28.91
C ASN A 286 -5.31 3.01 27.42
N ASP A 287 -4.28 2.97 26.56
CA ASP A 287 -4.49 2.81 25.13
C ASP A 287 -4.90 1.35 24.85
N LEU A 288 -6.15 1.16 24.47
CA LEU A 288 -6.74 -0.18 24.33
C LEU A 288 -6.08 -1.00 23.21
N ARG A 289 -5.37 -0.34 22.29
CA ARG A 289 -4.66 -1.01 21.19
C ARG A 289 -3.49 -1.83 21.70
N LEU A 290 -2.83 -1.41 22.78
CA LEU A 290 -1.63 -2.09 23.28
C LEU A 290 -1.90 -3.59 23.54
N ASP A 291 -2.99 -3.91 24.23
CA ASP A 291 -3.32 -5.29 24.56
C ASP A 291 -4.18 -5.97 23.47
N LYS A 292 -4.92 -5.20 22.67
CA LYS A 292 -5.70 -5.76 21.56
C LYS A 292 -4.83 -6.09 20.35
N TYR A 293 -3.78 -5.30 20.08
CA TYR A 293 -2.90 -5.48 18.91
C TYR A 293 -1.71 -6.40 19.19
N PHE A 294 -1.28 -6.49 20.44
CA PHE A 294 -0.07 -7.22 20.80
C PHE A 294 -0.33 -8.26 21.91
N ALA A 295 0.51 -9.28 21.93
CA ALA A 295 0.58 -10.24 23.04
C ALA A 295 1.26 -9.61 24.25
N GLU A 296 1.36 -10.36 25.34
CA GLU A 296 2.11 -9.94 26.52
C GLU A 296 3.58 -9.66 26.19
N THR A 297 4.18 -8.79 26.98
CA THR A 297 5.59 -8.41 26.87
C THR A 297 6.49 -9.58 27.27
N ASP A 298 7.52 -9.85 26.48
CA ASP A 298 8.56 -10.80 26.84
C ASP A 298 9.60 -10.19 27.82
N GLU A 299 10.55 -11.01 28.27
CA GLU A 299 11.59 -10.59 29.23
C GLU A 299 12.51 -9.47 28.70
N LYS A 300 12.59 -9.29 27.37
CA LYS A 300 13.39 -8.26 26.70
C LYS A 300 12.57 -7.00 26.34
N GLY A 301 11.27 -6.97 26.67
CA GLY A 301 10.38 -5.85 26.40
C GLY A 301 9.70 -5.87 25.03
N PHE A 302 9.86 -6.93 24.25
CA PHE A 302 9.21 -7.09 22.94
C PHE A 302 7.81 -7.70 23.08
N ARG A 303 6.96 -7.43 22.09
CA ARG A 303 5.63 -8.06 21.98
C ARG A 303 5.41 -8.67 20.60
N LYS A 304 4.72 -9.81 20.56
CA LYS A 304 4.24 -10.41 19.30
C LYS A 304 2.99 -9.69 18.84
N ASN A 305 2.89 -9.47 17.53
CA ASN A 305 1.71 -8.89 16.91
C ASN A 305 0.56 -9.90 16.78
N LYS A 306 -0.67 -9.46 17.05
CA LYS A 306 -1.92 -10.24 16.92
C LYS A 306 -2.82 -9.82 15.78
N LYS A 307 -2.52 -8.73 15.06
CA LYS A 307 -3.39 -8.12 14.05
C LYS A 307 -2.93 -8.31 12.60
N ALA A 308 -2.03 -9.26 12.34
CA ALA A 308 -1.57 -9.60 10.99
C ALA A 308 -1.20 -11.09 10.90
N GLY A 309 -0.73 -11.53 9.75
CA GLY A 309 -0.24 -12.90 9.54
C GLY A 309 -1.32 -13.92 9.18
N SER A 310 -2.53 -13.51 8.90
CA SER A 310 -3.59 -14.40 8.42
C SER A 310 -4.56 -13.68 7.47
N ASN A 311 -5.33 -14.46 6.70
CA ASN A 311 -6.37 -13.94 5.83
C ASN A 311 -7.56 -13.28 6.58
N ASN A 312 -7.56 -13.30 7.90
CA ASN A 312 -8.55 -12.59 8.70
C ASN A 312 -8.25 -11.09 8.81
N TYR A 313 -7.02 -10.68 8.47
CA TYR A 313 -6.53 -9.32 8.56
C TYR A 313 -6.11 -8.84 7.18
N LEU A 314 -7.09 -8.37 6.41
CA LEU A 314 -6.91 -7.83 5.07
C LEU A 314 -7.16 -6.32 5.12
N CYS A 315 -6.18 -5.55 4.70
CA CYS A 315 -6.28 -4.10 4.81
C CYS A 315 -5.45 -3.41 3.71
N THR A 316 -6.14 -2.69 2.82
CA THR A 316 -5.50 -1.79 1.86
C THR A 316 -5.88 -0.36 2.16
N PHE A 317 -7.19 -0.08 2.28
CA PHE A 317 -7.73 1.20 2.71
C PHE A 317 -8.75 0.99 3.81
N ARG A 318 -8.66 1.75 4.89
CA ARG A 318 -9.63 1.73 5.99
C ARG A 318 -9.84 3.12 6.61
N VAL A 319 -10.99 3.29 7.24
CA VAL A 319 -11.47 4.56 7.77
C VAL A 319 -10.48 5.20 8.75
N GLY A 320 -9.85 4.43 9.64
CA GLY A 320 -8.88 4.96 10.60
C GLY A 320 -7.69 5.66 9.93
N GLU A 321 -7.19 5.15 8.78
CA GLU A 321 -6.16 5.84 7.98
C GLU A 321 -6.68 7.16 7.42
N ILE A 322 -7.93 7.19 6.97
CA ILE A 322 -8.53 8.39 6.36
C ILE A 322 -8.67 9.51 7.39
N TYR A 323 -9.13 9.21 8.62
CA TYR A 323 -9.15 10.18 9.72
C TYR A 323 -7.78 10.79 9.98
N LEU A 324 -6.73 9.98 9.98
CA LEU A 324 -5.36 10.44 10.23
C LEU A 324 -4.78 11.21 9.05
N THR A 325 -5.14 10.85 7.82
CA THR A 325 -4.78 11.61 6.61
C THR A 325 -5.43 13.00 6.64
N ALA A 326 -6.72 13.07 6.97
CA ALA A 326 -7.43 14.34 7.14
C ALA A 326 -6.81 15.19 8.27
N ALA A 327 -6.53 14.57 9.42
CA ALA A 327 -5.93 15.26 10.55
C ALA A 327 -4.55 15.86 10.20
N GLU A 328 -3.66 15.06 9.55
CA GLU A 328 -2.33 15.53 9.14
C GLU A 328 -2.42 16.65 8.11
N ALA A 329 -3.25 16.47 7.07
CA ALA A 329 -3.45 17.47 6.04
C ALA A 329 -3.95 18.81 6.62
N ALA A 330 -4.97 18.79 7.45
CA ALA A 330 -5.49 19.99 8.12
C ALA A 330 -4.43 20.67 9.01
N ALA A 331 -3.67 19.89 9.80
CA ALA A 331 -2.62 20.45 10.65
C ALA A 331 -1.51 21.12 9.81
N ARG A 332 -1.11 20.51 8.71
CA ARG A 332 -0.11 21.06 7.77
C ARG A 332 -0.60 22.35 7.11
N LEU A 333 -1.89 22.44 6.77
CA LEU A 333 -2.54 23.65 6.25
C LEU A 333 -2.67 24.77 7.30
N GLY A 334 -2.55 24.45 8.59
CA GLY A 334 -2.75 25.40 9.69
C GLY A 334 -4.18 25.40 10.23
N GLU A 335 -5.05 24.52 9.73
CA GLU A 335 -6.44 24.34 10.14
C GLU A 335 -6.52 23.48 11.42
N LEU A 336 -5.90 23.97 12.51
CA LEU A 336 -5.67 23.19 13.73
C LEU A 336 -6.96 22.71 14.40
N SER A 337 -8.06 23.45 14.28
CA SER A 337 -9.35 23.03 14.83
C SER A 337 -9.88 21.77 14.14
N GLN A 338 -9.82 21.73 12.81
CA GLN A 338 -10.24 20.58 12.00
C GLN A 338 -9.33 19.39 12.26
N ALA A 339 -8.01 19.62 12.31
CA ALA A 339 -7.02 18.59 12.62
C ALA A 339 -7.30 17.92 13.97
N ARG A 340 -7.54 18.70 15.03
CA ARG A 340 -7.89 18.16 16.36
C ARG A 340 -9.20 17.39 16.33
N THR A 341 -10.21 17.89 15.64
CA THR A 341 -11.49 17.20 15.50
C THR A 341 -11.29 15.79 14.93
N ARG A 342 -10.63 15.66 13.79
CA ARG A 342 -10.40 14.36 13.15
C ARG A 342 -9.54 13.42 13.99
N LEU A 343 -8.49 13.94 14.62
CA LEU A 343 -7.63 13.18 15.52
C LEU A 343 -8.41 12.66 16.75
N LEU A 344 -9.16 13.52 17.41
CA LEU A 344 -9.89 13.19 18.64
C LEU A 344 -11.09 12.27 18.37
N GLU A 345 -11.75 12.37 17.21
CA GLU A 345 -12.77 11.41 16.77
C GLU A 345 -12.24 9.98 16.72
N LEU A 346 -11.04 9.76 16.15
CA LEU A 346 -10.37 8.47 16.15
C LEU A 346 -9.95 8.04 17.56
N MET A 347 -9.26 8.92 18.30
CA MET A 347 -8.73 8.61 19.64
C MET A 347 -9.84 8.19 20.62
N ARG A 348 -11.03 8.80 20.55
CA ARG A 348 -12.19 8.42 21.38
C ARG A 348 -12.55 6.95 21.26
N LYS A 349 -12.26 6.32 20.10
CA LYS A 349 -12.55 4.91 19.81
C LYS A 349 -11.38 3.98 20.13
N ARG A 350 -10.26 4.51 20.56
CA ARG A 350 -9.01 3.78 20.79
C ARG A 350 -8.53 3.79 22.23
N TYR A 351 -8.91 4.78 23.00
CA TYR A 351 -8.52 4.94 24.41
C TYR A 351 -9.69 4.61 25.34
N ALA A 352 -9.39 4.13 26.53
CA ALA A 352 -10.36 4.05 27.61
C ALA A 352 -10.88 5.49 27.92
N PRO A 353 -12.16 5.67 28.37
CA PRO A 353 -12.77 6.98 28.50
C PRO A 353 -11.96 8.00 29.33
N GLU A 354 -11.42 7.59 30.47
CA GLU A 354 -10.63 8.48 31.33
C GLU A 354 -9.29 8.88 30.68
N ALA A 355 -8.63 7.94 29.98
CA ALA A 355 -7.41 8.22 29.24
C ALA A 355 -7.68 9.15 28.05
N TYR A 356 -8.81 8.97 27.35
CA TYR A 356 -9.24 9.86 26.27
C TYR A 356 -9.46 11.29 26.78
N GLU A 357 -10.16 11.49 27.90
CA GLU A 357 -10.40 12.84 28.46
C GLU A 357 -9.07 13.54 28.78
N ALA A 358 -8.15 12.85 29.45
CA ALA A 358 -6.82 13.39 29.73
C ALA A 358 -6.05 13.75 28.45
N LYS A 359 -6.04 12.84 27.47
CA LYS A 359 -5.34 13.02 26.17
C LYS A 359 -5.96 14.17 25.37
N SER A 360 -7.28 14.33 25.40
CA SER A 360 -7.99 15.39 24.67
C SER A 360 -7.61 16.78 25.16
N VAL A 361 -7.40 16.96 26.46
CA VAL A 361 -6.91 18.23 27.02
C VAL A 361 -5.52 18.56 26.47
N VAL A 362 -4.63 17.59 26.44
CA VAL A 362 -3.26 17.76 25.93
C VAL A 362 -3.28 18.10 24.43
N VAL A 363 -4.02 17.36 23.62
CA VAL A 363 -4.15 17.58 22.17
C VAL A 363 -4.71 18.96 21.86
N ASN A 364 -5.71 19.42 22.63
CA ASN A 364 -6.31 20.75 22.44
C ASN A 364 -5.36 21.89 22.77
N ALA A 365 -4.33 21.67 23.59
CA ALA A 365 -3.34 22.67 23.96
C ALA A 365 -2.09 22.70 23.03
N MET A 366 -1.94 21.72 22.14
CA MET A 366 -0.77 21.62 21.25
C MET A 366 -0.73 22.75 20.23
N ASP A 367 0.45 23.30 19.96
CA ASP A 367 0.71 24.11 18.79
C ASP A 367 0.75 23.25 17.51
N LYS A 368 1.05 23.87 16.37
CA LYS A 368 1.04 23.20 15.07
C LYS A 368 2.07 22.05 15.01
N GLU A 369 3.28 22.32 15.44
CA GLU A 369 4.41 21.39 15.36
C GLU A 369 4.16 20.18 16.27
N ALA A 370 3.74 20.40 17.49
CA ALA A 370 3.39 19.35 18.45
C ALA A 370 2.18 18.52 17.97
N LEU A 371 1.16 19.18 17.40
CA LEU A 371 -0.01 18.48 16.86
C LEU A 371 0.35 17.60 15.65
N VAL A 372 1.19 18.08 14.74
CA VAL A 372 1.67 17.28 13.61
C VAL A 372 2.44 16.04 14.11
N GLN A 373 3.32 16.21 15.11
CA GLN A 373 4.06 15.08 15.69
C GLN A 373 3.11 14.07 16.35
N GLU A 374 2.15 14.55 17.14
CA GLU A 374 1.14 13.67 17.77
C GLU A 374 0.32 12.89 16.72
N ILE A 375 -0.04 13.52 15.59
CA ILE A 375 -0.75 12.85 14.50
C ILE A 375 0.14 11.76 13.86
N LEU A 376 1.43 12.02 13.66
CA LEU A 376 2.37 11.02 13.13
C LEU A 376 2.57 9.85 14.10
N ASP A 377 2.61 10.12 15.41
CA ASP A 377 2.69 9.10 16.44
C ASP A 377 1.37 8.30 16.54
N GLU A 378 0.22 8.98 16.38
CA GLU A 378 -1.08 8.29 16.31
C GLU A 378 -1.19 7.42 15.07
N ARG A 379 -0.66 7.84 13.91
CA ARG A 379 -0.57 6.98 12.72
C ARG A 379 0.27 5.74 12.99
N ALA A 380 1.40 5.88 13.68
CA ALA A 380 2.24 4.74 14.06
C ALA A 380 1.47 3.76 14.95
N ARG A 381 0.76 4.26 15.99
CA ARG A 381 -0.07 3.42 16.88
C ARG A 381 -1.22 2.75 16.15
N GLU A 382 -1.96 3.50 15.35
CA GLU A 382 -3.17 3.03 14.69
C GLU A 382 -2.88 2.03 13.59
N LEU A 383 -1.91 2.33 12.73
CA LEU A 383 -1.56 1.56 11.55
C LEU A 383 -0.42 0.56 11.80
N ALA A 384 -0.14 0.27 13.07
CA ALA A 384 0.91 -0.68 13.47
C ALA A 384 0.76 -2.02 12.75
N PHE A 385 1.84 -2.53 12.21
CA PHE A 385 1.91 -3.80 11.47
C PHE A 385 0.99 -3.90 10.25
N GLU A 386 0.61 -2.75 9.66
CA GLU A 386 -0.13 -2.66 8.40
C GLU A 386 0.73 -2.18 7.22
N GLY A 387 2.06 -2.15 7.39
CA GLY A 387 2.99 -1.78 6.32
C GLY A 387 3.07 -0.28 6.05
N HIS A 388 2.82 0.58 7.04
CA HIS A 388 2.84 2.04 6.90
C HIS A 388 4.09 2.70 7.51
N ARG A 389 4.61 2.20 8.64
CA ARG A 389 5.61 2.91 9.44
C ARG A 389 6.86 3.32 8.65
N TRP A 390 7.45 2.41 7.89
CA TRP A 390 8.62 2.71 7.07
C TRP A 390 8.37 3.86 6.08
N PHE A 391 7.20 3.83 5.43
CA PHE A 391 6.84 4.83 4.43
C PHE A 391 6.46 6.18 5.06
N ASP A 392 5.85 6.19 6.24
CA ASP A 392 5.59 7.41 6.99
C ASP A 392 6.90 8.09 7.43
N LEU A 393 7.90 7.32 7.88
CA LEU A 393 9.24 7.85 8.17
C LEU A 393 9.92 8.41 6.90
N ARG A 394 9.82 7.68 5.77
CA ARG A 394 10.42 8.10 4.49
C ARG A 394 9.83 9.39 3.95
N ARG A 395 8.51 9.52 3.95
CA ARG A 395 7.83 10.71 3.42
C ARG A 395 7.92 11.93 4.31
N SER A 396 8.21 11.76 5.61
CA SER A 396 8.29 12.84 6.60
C SER A 396 9.73 13.30 6.83
N THR A 397 10.34 12.87 7.93
CA THR A 397 11.62 13.40 8.41
C THR A 397 12.83 12.58 8.02
N ARG A 398 12.66 11.32 7.62
CA ARG A 398 13.76 10.39 7.36
C ARG A 398 14.78 10.39 8.51
N PRO A 399 14.31 10.13 9.74
CA PRO A 399 15.12 10.33 10.93
C PRO A 399 16.31 9.36 10.98
N ARG A 400 17.29 9.68 11.81
CA ARG A 400 18.32 8.73 12.19
C ARG A 400 17.68 7.55 12.95
N LEU A 401 17.93 6.33 12.50
CA LEU A 401 17.50 5.10 13.16
C LEU A 401 18.71 4.29 13.63
N GLU A 402 18.54 3.60 14.75
CA GLU A 402 19.56 2.75 15.34
C GLU A 402 18.96 1.42 15.74
N LYS A 403 19.67 0.34 15.44
CA LYS A 403 19.32 -1.01 15.83
C LYS A 403 20.52 -1.72 16.44
N VAL A 404 20.26 -2.52 17.46
CA VAL A 404 21.30 -3.37 18.07
C VAL A 404 20.85 -4.82 17.83
N LEU A 405 21.60 -5.51 16.97
CA LEU A 405 21.32 -6.88 16.56
C LEU A 405 22.55 -7.73 16.92
N ASP A 406 22.36 -8.78 17.70
CA ASP A 406 23.43 -9.65 18.19
C ASP A 406 24.64 -8.86 18.76
N GLY A 407 24.34 -7.87 19.59
CA GLY A 407 25.35 -6.99 20.21
C GLY A 407 26.04 -6.00 19.24
N THR A 408 25.76 -6.07 17.96
CA THR A 408 26.29 -5.16 16.94
C THR A 408 25.32 -4.01 16.68
N ARG A 409 25.86 -2.79 16.68
CA ARG A 409 25.11 -1.56 16.41
C ARG A 409 25.10 -1.24 14.93
N TYR A 410 23.91 -1.09 14.37
CA TYR A 410 23.65 -0.64 12.99
C TYR A 410 22.98 0.72 13.01
N VAL A 411 23.39 1.62 12.12
CA VAL A 411 22.88 2.98 12.05
C VAL A 411 22.44 3.31 10.62
N LEU A 412 21.25 3.83 10.50
CA LEU A 412 20.75 4.54 9.33
C LEU A 412 20.77 6.03 9.68
N GLU A 413 21.59 6.82 9.02
CA GLU A 413 21.68 8.26 9.32
C GLU A 413 20.45 9.02 8.81
N GLU A 414 20.27 10.22 9.30
CA GLU A 414 19.20 11.11 8.81
C GLU A 414 19.39 11.37 7.30
N ASN A 415 18.30 11.26 6.53
CA ASN A 415 18.31 11.38 5.07
C ASN A 415 19.24 10.41 4.31
N ASP A 416 19.65 9.30 4.93
CA ASP A 416 20.51 8.28 4.33
C ASP A 416 19.94 7.77 2.99
N ALA A 417 20.81 7.47 2.03
CA ALA A 417 20.42 6.93 0.73
C ALA A 417 19.67 5.59 0.85
N ARG A 418 19.95 4.80 1.89
CA ARG A 418 19.31 3.51 2.19
C ARG A 418 17.85 3.62 2.63
N TYR A 419 17.29 4.84 2.74
CA TYR A 419 15.84 5.02 2.78
C TYR A 419 15.14 4.61 1.47
N THR A 420 15.90 4.37 0.40
CA THR A 420 15.41 3.87 -0.88
C THR A 420 16.05 2.52 -1.14
N LEU A 421 15.26 1.50 -1.48
CA LEU A 421 15.77 0.18 -1.83
C LEU A 421 16.54 0.21 -3.14
N ALA A 422 17.57 -0.61 -3.24
CA ALA A 422 18.23 -0.87 -4.53
C ALA A 422 17.30 -1.67 -5.46
N ILE A 423 17.37 -1.42 -6.77
CA ILE A 423 16.69 -2.24 -7.77
C ILE A 423 17.24 -3.68 -7.66
N PRO A 424 16.38 -4.71 -7.62
CA PRO A 424 16.82 -6.09 -7.51
C PRO A 424 17.79 -6.48 -8.62
N LYS A 425 18.85 -7.20 -8.27
CA LYS A 425 19.89 -7.60 -9.22
C LYS A 425 19.33 -8.44 -10.38
N GLU A 426 18.41 -9.35 -10.07
CA GLU A 426 17.73 -10.19 -11.05
C GLU A 426 16.90 -9.36 -12.06
N ALA A 427 16.32 -8.26 -11.61
CA ALA A 427 15.61 -7.33 -12.48
C ALA A 427 16.56 -6.63 -13.46
N ILE A 428 17.74 -6.20 -12.99
CA ILE A 428 18.78 -5.59 -13.81
C ILE A 428 19.35 -6.60 -14.82
N GLU A 429 19.61 -7.84 -14.39
CA GLU A 429 20.07 -8.92 -15.27
C GLU A 429 19.06 -9.24 -16.37
N ALA A 430 17.76 -9.25 -16.04
CA ALA A 430 16.68 -9.48 -17.01
C ALA A 430 16.45 -8.28 -17.93
N ASN A 431 16.73 -7.06 -17.49
CA ASN A 431 16.57 -5.82 -18.25
C ASN A 431 17.72 -4.85 -17.97
N PRO A 432 18.84 -4.89 -18.72
CA PRO A 432 19.96 -3.97 -18.55
C PRO A 432 19.61 -2.48 -18.76
N GLY A 433 18.45 -2.18 -19.37
CA GLY A 433 17.91 -0.82 -19.46
C GLY A 433 17.66 -0.15 -18.11
N LEU A 434 17.60 -0.93 -17.03
CA LEU A 434 17.43 -0.42 -15.66
C LEU A 434 18.70 0.23 -15.08
N LEU A 435 19.84 0.07 -15.72
CA LEU A 435 21.10 0.72 -15.33
C LEU A 435 21.14 2.22 -15.70
N ASN A 436 20.27 2.66 -16.63
CA ASN A 436 20.25 4.01 -17.20
C ASN A 436 19.07 4.84 -16.74
#